data_c5671f197c9ddc972f68852b68d158df
#
_entry.id   c5671f197c9ddc972f68852b68d158df
#
_cell.length_a   1.000
_cell.length_b   1.000
_cell.length_c   1.000
_cell.angle_alpha   90.00
_cell.angle_beta   90.00
_cell.angle_gamma   90.00
#
_symmetry.space_group_name_H-M   'P 1'
#
loop_
_entity.id
_entity.type
_entity.pdbx_description
1 polymer ?
#
loop_
_entity_poly.entity_id
_entity_poly.type
_entity_poly.pdbx_seq_one_letter_code
_entity_poly.pdbx_strand_id
1 'polypeptide(L)'
;TPQQLEMYRVYLETSGNKPLIFGGGSPDVSASEDLSGVQFVNGTRPGNTAIVDLAKRQVGNVGGQPYWSWYGFNSRVEWCACFVSWCYNQAGKSEPRFAGCQSQGVPWFQSRGQWGARGYENIAPGDAIFFDWDGDGSADHVGLVIGTDGERVYTVEGNSGDACKIKSYPVNYSCIKGYGLMNWN
;
A
#
# COMPACT_ATOMS: atom_id res chain seq x y z
N THR A 1 -16.41 17.31 -3.41
CA THR A 1 -17.12 16.02 -3.48
C THR A 1 -17.15 15.34 -2.12
N PRO A 2 -18.08 14.39 -1.88
CA PRO A 2 -18.08 13.61 -0.63
C PRO A 2 -16.73 12.92 -0.36
N GLN A 3 -16.07 12.42 -1.39
CA GLN A 3 -14.74 11.80 -1.25
C GLN A 3 -13.69 12.81 -0.83
N GLN A 4 -13.75 14.04 -1.34
CA GLN A 4 -12.82 15.11 -0.97
C GLN A 4 -13.02 15.54 0.48
N LEU A 5 -14.28 15.63 0.94
CA LEU A 5 -14.60 15.95 2.33
C LEU A 5 -14.09 14.85 3.28
N GLU A 6 -14.32 13.60 2.92
CA GLU A 6 -13.81 12.46 3.68
C GLU A 6 -12.28 12.49 3.76
N MET A 7 -11.62 12.80 2.66
CA MET A 7 -10.18 12.91 2.59
C MET A 7 -9.65 14.02 3.51
N TYR A 8 -10.31 15.17 3.52
CA TYR A 8 -9.93 16.27 4.41
C TYR A 8 -10.12 15.89 5.87
N ARG A 9 -11.21 15.19 6.20
CA ARG A 9 -11.45 14.68 7.54
C ARG A 9 -10.35 13.71 7.95
N VAL A 10 -9.98 12.79 7.06
CA VAL A 10 -8.88 11.83 7.28
C VAL A 10 -7.58 12.57 7.58
N TYR A 11 -7.28 13.60 6.79
CA TYR A 11 -6.09 14.42 7.03
C TYR A 11 -6.09 15.05 8.43
N LEU A 12 -7.20 15.65 8.83
CA LEU A 12 -7.32 16.29 10.14
C LEU A 12 -7.11 15.30 11.29
N GLU A 13 -7.57 14.06 11.10
CA GLU A 13 -7.45 13.00 12.11
C GLU A 13 -6.04 12.42 12.22
N THR A 14 -5.33 12.31 11.10
CA THR A 14 -4.10 11.50 11.04
C THR A 14 -2.83 12.32 10.99
N SER A 15 -2.88 13.56 10.47
CA SER A 15 -1.67 14.32 10.24
C SER A 15 -1.19 15.10 11.46
N GLY A 16 -2.10 15.51 12.35
CA GLY A 16 -1.73 16.41 13.43
C GLY A 16 -1.02 17.64 12.87
N ASN A 17 0.27 17.76 13.17
CA ASN A 17 1.14 18.83 12.64
C ASN A 17 1.94 18.37 11.42
N LYS A 18 1.69 17.18 10.88
CA LYS A 18 2.38 16.69 9.69
C LYS A 18 1.93 17.44 8.45
N PRO A 19 2.77 17.48 7.40
CA PRO A 19 2.33 17.97 6.10
C PRO A 19 1.11 17.22 5.60
N LEU A 20 0.35 17.86 4.73
CA LEU A 20 -0.85 17.29 4.14
C LEU A 20 -0.50 16.04 3.34
N ILE A 21 -0.72 14.86 3.92
CA ILE A 21 -0.45 13.57 3.29
C ILE A 21 -1.71 12.73 3.34
N PHE A 22 -2.54 12.84 2.31
CA PHE A 22 -3.70 11.98 2.12
C PHE A 22 -3.25 10.64 1.53
N GLY A 23 -3.43 9.57 2.29
CA GLY A 23 -2.98 8.25 1.86
C GLY A 23 -1.47 8.05 1.93
N GLY A 24 -0.72 9.11 2.12
CA GLY A 24 0.70 9.06 2.33
C GLY A 24 1.53 8.74 1.08
N GLY A 25 2.82 8.65 1.28
CA GLY A 25 3.79 8.33 0.25
C GLY A 25 5.13 7.96 0.85
N SER A 26 6.10 7.70 -0.02
CA SER A 26 7.49 7.47 0.36
C SER A 26 8.36 8.60 -0.21
N PRO A 27 9.28 9.15 0.58
CA PRO A 27 10.23 10.13 0.07
C PRO A 27 11.34 9.50 -0.78
N ASP A 28 11.34 8.19 -0.92
CA ASP A 28 12.38 7.45 -1.63
C ASP A 28 12.34 7.78 -3.12
N VAL A 29 13.42 8.38 -3.61
CA VAL A 29 13.61 8.74 -5.02
C VAL A 29 14.46 7.74 -5.79
N SER A 30 14.80 6.60 -5.18
CA SER A 30 15.54 5.54 -5.87
C SER A 30 14.73 4.95 -7.02
N ALA A 31 15.43 4.31 -7.97
CA ALA A 31 14.78 3.67 -9.11
C ALA A 31 13.96 2.45 -8.67
N SER A 32 13.01 2.06 -9.53
CA SER A 32 12.29 0.81 -9.38
C SER A 32 13.26 -0.38 -9.40
N GLU A 33 13.03 -1.36 -8.55
CA GLU A 33 13.90 -2.54 -8.46
C GLU A 33 13.59 -3.56 -9.55
N ASP A 34 14.59 -4.35 -9.90
CA ASP A 34 14.48 -5.47 -10.81
C ASP A 34 14.24 -6.74 -10.01
N LEU A 35 13.25 -7.53 -10.43
CA LEU A 35 12.90 -8.80 -9.78
C LEU A 35 13.66 -10.01 -10.34
N SER A 36 14.57 -9.80 -11.30
CA SER A 36 15.36 -10.89 -11.88
C SER A 36 16.15 -11.65 -10.79
N GLY A 37 16.05 -12.97 -10.83
CA GLY A 37 16.75 -13.81 -9.88
C GLY A 37 16.12 -13.93 -8.50
N VAL A 38 15.01 -13.24 -8.24
CA VAL A 38 14.31 -13.35 -6.96
C VAL A 38 13.55 -14.68 -6.91
N GLN A 39 13.78 -15.44 -5.84
CA GLN A 39 13.11 -16.72 -5.60
C GLN A 39 12.06 -16.53 -4.50
N PHE A 40 10.80 -16.37 -4.91
CA PHE A 40 9.70 -16.20 -3.94
C PHE A 40 9.39 -17.52 -3.23
N VAL A 41 9.14 -17.42 -1.92
CA VAL A 41 8.67 -18.55 -1.11
C VAL A 41 7.17 -18.36 -0.89
N ASN A 42 6.43 -19.45 -1.03
CA ASN A 42 4.98 -19.44 -0.86
C ASN A 42 4.60 -19.86 0.56
N GLY A 43 3.74 -19.05 1.19
CA GLY A 43 3.08 -19.45 2.42
C GLY A 43 1.88 -20.34 2.17
N THR A 44 1.06 -20.53 3.21
CA THR A 44 -0.13 -21.39 3.15
C THR A 44 -1.40 -20.61 2.79
N ARG A 45 -1.37 -19.27 2.95
CA ARG A 45 -2.54 -18.45 2.60
C ARG A 45 -2.64 -18.27 1.09
N PRO A 46 -3.86 -18.32 0.52
CA PRO A 46 -4.04 -18.00 -0.89
C PRO A 46 -3.61 -16.57 -1.19
N GLY A 47 -2.89 -16.40 -2.28
CA GLY A 47 -2.54 -15.08 -2.82
C GLY A 47 -3.27 -14.84 -4.15
N ASN A 48 -3.00 -13.69 -4.74
CA ASN A 48 -3.55 -13.33 -6.03
C ASN A 48 -2.42 -12.84 -6.93
N THR A 49 -1.98 -13.68 -7.86
CA THR A 49 -0.91 -13.30 -8.80
C THR A 49 -1.41 -12.35 -9.87
N ALA A 50 -2.70 -12.39 -10.20
CA ALA A 50 -3.27 -11.50 -11.21
C ALA A 50 -3.24 -10.04 -10.77
N ILE A 51 -3.52 -9.75 -9.50
CA ILE A 51 -3.43 -8.37 -8.99
C ILE A 51 -1.98 -7.88 -8.95
N VAL A 52 -1.04 -8.78 -8.64
CA VAL A 52 0.39 -8.45 -8.66
C VAL A 52 0.82 -8.08 -10.09
N ASP A 53 0.42 -8.87 -11.08
CA ASP A 53 0.73 -8.58 -12.48
C ASP A 53 0.10 -7.26 -12.94
N LEU A 54 -1.14 -7.00 -12.53
CA LEU A 54 -1.82 -5.73 -12.81
C LEU A 54 -1.04 -4.56 -12.21
N ALA A 55 -0.64 -4.66 -10.95
CA ALA A 55 0.11 -3.61 -10.26
C ALA A 55 1.46 -3.36 -10.92
N LYS A 56 2.17 -4.43 -11.30
CA LYS A 56 3.45 -4.31 -12.00
C LYS A 56 3.33 -3.56 -13.33
N ARG A 57 2.21 -3.73 -14.04
CA ARG A 57 1.97 -2.99 -15.29
C ARG A 57 1.81 -1.49 -15.08
N GLN A 58 1.58 -1.05 -13.85
CA GLN A 58 1.47 0.37 -13.52
C GLN A 58 2.83 1.02 -13.24
N VAL A 59 3.88 0.24 -13.08
CA VAL A 59 5.23 0.75 -12.81
C VAL A 59 5.63 1.76 -13.88
N GLY A 60 6.15 2.89 -13.46
CA GLY A 60 6.49 4.01 -14.33
C GLY A 60 5.45 5.12 -14.37
N ASN A 61 4.22 4.90 -13.85
CA ASN A 61 3.27 5.99 -13.72
C ASN A 61 3.83 7.04 -12.76
N VAL A 62 3.74 8.30 -13.16
CA VAL A 62 4.14 9.46 -12.36
C VAL A 62 2.92 10.32 -12.09
N GLY A 63 2.77 10.79 -10.86
CA GLY A 63 1.70 11.69 -10.46
C GLY A 63 0.38 11.03 -10.10
N GLY A 64 0.17 9.76 -10.43
CA GLY A 64 -0.94 8.95 -9.93
C GLY A 64 -2.33 9.31 -10.43
N GLN A 65 -2.46 10.09 -11.52
CA GLN A 65 -3.74 10.60 -12.00
C GLN A 65 -4.80 9.51 -12.21
N PRO A 66 -4.49 8.33 -12.80
CA PRO A 66 -5.51 7.29 -12.97
C PRO A 66 -6.11 6.80 -11.64
N TYR A 67 -5.35 6.88 -10.56
CA TYR A 67 -5.74 6.30 -9.27
C TYR A 67 -6.46 7.31 -8.38
N TRP A 68 -5.91 8.52 -8.22
CA TRP A 68 -6.59 9.52 -7.41
C TRP A 68 -7.86 10.03 -8.09
N SER A 69 -7.91 10.12 -9.43
CA SER A 69 -9.13 10.53 -10.14
C SER A 69 -10.22 9.46 -10.07
N TRP A 70 -9.84 8.17 -10.19
CA TRP A 70 -10.77 7.06 -9.98
C TRP A 70 -11.36 7.11 -8.56
N TYR A 71 -10.55 7.43 -7.56
CA TYR A 71 -11.02 7.52 -6.17
C TYR A 71 -12.02 8.65 -5.99
N GLY A 72 -11.98 9.71 -6.78
CA GLY A 72 -12.92 10.82 -6.77
C GLY A 72 -12.30 12.19 -6.56
N PHE A 73 -10.98 12.30 -6.57
CA PHE A 73 -10.29 13.58 -6.43
C PHE A 73 -10.18 14.29 -7.78
N ASN A 74 -10.24 15.64 -7.73
CA ASN A 74 -10.17 16.47 -8.92
C ASN A 74 -8.77 17.02 -9.20
N SER A 75 -7.85 16.80 -8.29
CA SER A 75 -6.45 17.21 -8.41
C SER A 75 -5.56 16.24 -7.67
N ARG A 76 -4.25 16.35 -7.88
CA ARG A 76 -3.29 15.46 -7.25
C ARG A 76 -3.38 15.53 -5.73
N VAL A 77 -3.45 14.36 -5.12
CA VAL A 77 -3.28 14.14 -3.68
C VAL A 77 -2.15 13.13 -3.49
N GLU A 78 -1.75 12.88 -2.25
CA GLU A 78 -0.91 11.73 -1.95
C GLU A 78 -1.70 10.45 -2.29
N TRP A 79 -1.14 9.57 -3.12
CA TRP A 79 -1.95 8.58 -3.82
C TRP A 79 -1.55 7.13 -3.61
N CYS A 80 -0.73 6.83 -2.60
CA CYS A 80 -0.34 5.43 -2.36
C CYS A 80 -1.55 4.55 -2.01
N ALA A 81 -2.45 5.06 -1.17
CA ALA A 81 -3.66 4.33 -0.78
C ALA A 81 -4.69 4.27 -1.90
N CYS A 82 -4.82 5.35 -2.68
CA CYS A 82 -5.66 5.34 -3.88
C CYS A 82 -5.19 4.26 -4.86
N PHE A 83 -3.88 4.12 -5.04
CA PHE A 83 -3.30 3.09 -5.92
C PHE A 83 -3.65 1.67 -5.45
N VAL A 84 -3.42 1.36 -4.18
CA VAL A 84 -3.73 0.03 -3.63
C VAL A 84 -5.22 -0.27 -3.75
N SER A 85 -6.06 0.71 -3.41
CA SER A 85 -7.52 0.57 -3.52
C SER A 85 -7.97 0.35 -4.97
N TRP A 86 -7.34 1.04 -5.91
CA TRP A 86 -7.60 0.87 -7.34
C TRP A 86 -7.24 -0.56 -7.77
N CYS A 87 -6.08 -1.07 -7.35
CA CYS A 87 -5.68 -2.44 -7.65
C CYS A 87 -6.71 -3.45 -7.12
N TYR A 88 -7.17 -3.30 -5.88
CA TYR A 88 -8.19 -4.17 -5.31
C TYR A 88 -9.49 -4.12 -6.11
N ASN A 89 -9.92 -2.92 -6.49
CA ASN A 89 -11.13 -2.76 -7.30
C ASN A 89 -11.01 -3.47 -8.65
N GLN A 90 -9.87 -3.32 -9.33
CA GLN A 90 -9.62 -4.00 -10.60
C GLN A 90 -9.61 -5.53 -10.46
N ALA A 91 -9.24 -6.04 -9.29
CA ALA A 91 -9.23 -7.47 -8.99
C ALA A 91 -10.61 -7.98 -8.50
N GLY A 92 -11.64 -7.14 -8.54
CA GLY A 92 -13.00 -7.54 -8.15
C GLY A 92 -13.31 -7.35 -6.67
N LYS A 93 -12.43 -6.70 -5.90
CA LYS A 93 -12.64 -6.39 -4.49
C LYS A 93 -13.06 -4.93 -4.34
N SER A 94 -14.33 -4.69 -4.05
CA SER A 94 -14.84 -3.34 -3.79
C SER A 94 -14.31 -2.75 -2.46
N GLU A 95 -13.84 -3.61 -1.58
CA GLU A 95 -13.25 -3.24 -0.29
C GLU A 95 -11.96 -4.03 -0.04
N PRO A 96 -10.97 -3.46 0.68
CA PRO A 96 -10.98 -2.11 1.23
C PRO A 96 -10.84 -1.05 0.14
N ARG A 97 -11.43 0.10 0.40
CA ARG A 97 -11.29 1.29 -0.42
C ARG A 97 -10.98 2.45 0.50
N PHE A 98 -9.73 2.90 0.49
CA PHE A 98 -9.25 3.89 1.44
C PHE A 98 -8.25 4.83 0.78
N ALA A 99 -8.22 6.05 1.30
CA ALA A 99 -7.28 7.09 0.88
C ALA A 99 -6.36 7.49 2.04
N GLY A 100 -6.76 7.23 3.28
CA GLY A 100 -5.95 7.44 4.48
C GLY A 100 -5.42 6.13 5.03
N CYS A 101 -4.08 5.99 5.13
CA CYS A 101 -3.47 4.75 5.58
C CYS A 101 -3.84 4.42 7.02
N GLN A 102 -3.62 5.37 7.96
CA GLN A 102 -3.84 5.11 9.38
C GLN A 102 -5.30 5.22 9.78
N SER A 103 -6.04 6.19 9.24
CA SER A 103 -7.41 6.43 9.66
C SER A 103 -8.42 5.45 9.08
N GLN A 104 -8.13 4.88 7.93
CA GLN A 104 -9.06 4.00 7.19
C GLN A 104 -8.47 2.62 6.93
N GLY A 105 -7.28 2.53 6.35
CA GLY A 105 -6.69 1.27 5.89
C GLY A 105 -6.37 0.33 7.04
N VAL A 106 -5.54 0.77 7.97
CA VAL A 106 -5.12 -0.05 9.12
C VAL A 106 -6.33 -0.54 9.93
N PRO A 107 -7.28 0.33 10.33
CA PRO A 107 -8.43 -0.14 11.10
C PRO A 107 -9.34 -1.09 10.32
N TRP A 108 -9.45 -0.93 9.01
CA TRP A 108 -10.29 -1.84 8.21
C TRP A 108 -9.80 -3.27 8.34
N PHE A 109 -8.48 -3.49 8.22
CA PHE A 109 -7.89 -4.82 8.37
C PHE A 109 -7.93 -5.30 9.82
N GLN A 110 -7.55 -4.45 10.77
CA GLN A 110 -7.48 -4.83 12.19
C GLN A 110 -8.85 -5.23 12.74
N SER A 111 -9.90 -4.47 12.41
CA SER A 111 -11.25 -4.75 12.90
C SER A 111 -11.84 -6.07 12.38
N ARG A 112 -11.27 -6.60 11.30
CA ARG A 112 -11.70 -7.87 10.68
C ARG A 112 -10.82 -9.04 11.07
N GLY A 113 -9.84 -8.83 11.96
CA GLY A 113 -8.88 -9.87 12.30
C GLY A 113 -7.94 -10.22 11.13
N GLN A 114 -7.77 -9.31 10.17
CA GLN A 114 -6.97 -9.50 8.96
C GLN A 114 -5.69 -8.66 9.04
N TRP A 115 -4.96 -8.81 10.13
CA TRP A 115 -3.76 -8.03 10.38
C TRP A 115 -2.60 -8.92 10.81
N GLY A 116 -1.44 -8.69 10.20
CA GLY A 116 -0.18 -9.30 10.59
C GLY A 116 0.81 -8.24 11.05
N ALA A 117 1.44 -8.44 12.20
CA ALA A 117 2.48 -7.54 12.67
C ALA A 117 3.74 -7.69 11.81
N ARG A 118 4.67 -6.72 11.92
CA ARG A 118 6.00 -6.85 11.30
C ARG A 118 6.61 -8.19 11.71
N GLY A 119 7.18 -8.90 10.72
CA GLY A 119 7.71 -10.24 10.93
C GLY A 119 6.70 -11.36 10.71
N TYR A 120 5.45 -11.05 10.40
CA TYR A 120 4.45 -12.06 10.04
C TYR A 120 4.95 -12.83 8.81
N GLU A 121 5.07 -14.15 8.96
CA GLU A 121 5.76 -14.98 7.97
C GLU A 121 4.85 -15.45 6.83
N ASN A 122 3.54 -15.49 7.05
CA ASN A 122 2.59 -16.08 6.09
C ASN A 122 1.94 -15.01 5.21
N ILE A 123 2.70 -14.00 4.78
CA ILE A 123 2.23 -13.02 3.81
C ILE A 123 2.01 -13.67 2.46
N ALA A 124 1.08 -13.11 1.69
CA ALA A 124 0.70 -13.66 0.38
C ALA A 124 0.68 -12.54 -0.67
N PRO A 125 0.92 -12.89 -1.96
CA PRO A 125 0.78 -11.92 -3.03
C PRO A 125 -0.61 -11.26 -3.01
N GLY A 126 -0.63 -9.93 -3.04
CA GLY A 126 -1.87 -9.16 -2.98
C GLY A 126 -2.25 -8.66 -1.59
N ASP A 127 -1.51 -9.01 -0.54
CA ASP A 127 -1.68 -8.36 0.75
C ASP A 127 -1.24 -6.89 0.67
N ALA A 128 -1.70 -6.08 1.62
CA ALA A 128 -1.21 -4.72 1.81
C ALA A 128 -0.05 -4.71 2.80
N ILE A 129 0.89 -3.79 2.61
CA ILE A 129 1.96 -3.56 3.57
C ILE A 129 1.95 -2.08 3.96
N PHE A 130 1.93 -1.81 5.26
CA PHE A 130 1.87 -0.46 5.82
C PHE A 130 3.20 -0.08 6.45
N PHE A 131 3.58 1.18 6.26
CA PHE A 131 4.84 1.73 6.76
C PHE A 131 4.59 2.92 7.67
N ASP A 132 5.44 3.04 8.67
CA ASP A 132 5.53 4.19 9.57
C ASP A 132 6.96 4.71 9.50
N TRP A 133 7.17 5.72 8.65
CA TRP A 133 8.52 6.20 8.34
C TRP A 133 9.19 6.94 9.49
N ASP A 134 8.41 7.65 10.30
CA ASP A 134 8.92 8.50 11.37
C ASP A 134 8.75 7.90 12.76
N GLY A 135 8.21 6.69 12.87
CA GLY A 135 8.09 5.97 14.14
C GLY A 135 7.10 6.56 15.12
N ASP A 136 6.12 7.34 14.65
CA ASP A 136 5.12 7.98 15.51
C ASP A 136 3.90 7.11 15.81
N GLY A 137 3.88 5.88 15.32
CA GLY A 137 2.77 4.93 15.50
C GLY A 137 1.66 5.07 14.48
N SER A 138 1.74 6.04 13.58
CA SER A 138 0.75 6.26 12.53
C SER A 138 1.31 5.85 11.17
N ALA A 139 0.55 5.06 10.42
CA ALA A 139 0.98 4.63 9.09
C ALA A 139 1.04 5.82 8.12
N ASP A 140 2.16 5.95 7.44
CA ASP A 140 2.45 7.04 6.50
C ASP A 140 2.32 6.60 5.04
N HIS A 141 2.34 5.29 4.78
CA HIS A 141 2.44 4.76 3.42
C HIS A 141 1.86 3.35 3.36
N VAL A 142 1.46 2.94 2.17
CA VAL A 142 0.97 1.58 1.91
C VAL A 142 1.43 1.13 0.53
N GLY A 143 1.74 -0.15 0.42
CA GLY A 143 2.06 -0.81 -0.84
C GLY A 143 1.32 -2.12 -1.00
N LEU A 144 1.43 -2.70 -2.18
CA LEU A 144 0.90 -4.03 -2.50
C LEU A 144 2.04 -5.05 -2.44
N VAL A 145 1.84 -6.13 -1.71
CA VAL A 145 2.84 -7.20 -1.58
C VAL A 145 2.90 -8.01 -2.88
N ILE A 146 4.10 -8.13 -3.45
CA ILE A 146 4.41 -9.09 -4.52
C ILE A 146 4.65 -10.47 -3.94
N GLY A 147 5.46 -10.55 -2.88
CA GLY A 147 5.88 -11.78 -2.22
C GLY A 147 7.11 -11.56 -1.37
N THR A 148 7.65 -12.65 -0.87
CA THR A 148 8.87 -12.65 -0.07
C THR A 148 9.81 -13.76 -0.51
N ASP A 149 11.12 -13.54 -0.36
CA ASP A 149 12.13 -14.58 -0.53
C ASP A 149 12.59 -15.16 0.83
N GLY A 150 11.91 -14.76 1.91
CA GLY A 150 12.26 -15.14 3.28
C GLY A 150 13.14 -14.13 4.00
N GLU A 151 13.89 -13.30 3.27
CA GLU A 151 14.75 -12.25 3.82
C GLU A 151 14.19 -10.85 3.54
N ARG A 152 13.60 -10.66 2.38
CA ARG A 152 13.01 -9.39 1.95
C ARG A 152 11.57 -9.58 1.54
N VAL A 153 10.78 -8.53 1.73
CA VAL A 153 9.43 -8.41 1.16
C VAL A 153 9.49 -7.47 -0.03
N TYR A 154 8.89 -7.88 -1.12
CA TYR A 154 8.86 -7.15 -2.39
C TYR A 154 7.47 -6.56 -2.59
N THR A 155 7.42 -5.34 -3.09
CA THR A 155 6.19 -4.54 -3.18
C THR A 155 6.05 -3.86 -4.53
N VAL A 156 4.81 -3.51 -4.91
CA VAL A 156 4.54 -2.45 -5.88
C VAL A 156 3.89 -1.30 -5.11
N GLU A 157 4.46 -0.13 -5.23
CA GLU A 157 4.02 1.04 -4.47
C GLU A 157 3.69 2.20 -5.39
N GLY A 158 2.52 2.77 -5.21
CA GLY A 158 2.19 4.08 -5.75
C GLY A 158 2.78 5.18 -4.87
N ASN A 159 3.06 6.31 -5.47
CA ASN A 159 3.58 7.49 -4.76
C ASN A 159 4.88 7.23 -4.00
N SER A 160 5.76 6.46 -4.56
CA SER A 160 7.14 6.32 -4.09
C SER A 160 7.99 7.33 -4.87
N GLY A 161 8.29 8.49 -4.25
CA GLY A 161 8.85 9.61 -4.99
C GLY A 161 7.97 10.05 -6.15
N ASP A 162 6.65 10.12 -5.93
CA ASP A 162 5.61 10.48 -6.91
C ASP A 162 5.50 9.52 -8.11
N ALA A 163 6.00 8.31 -7.97
CA ALA A 163 5.95 7.32 -9.04
C ALA A 163 5.51 5.95 -8.52
N CYS A 164 5.02 5.12 -9.44
CA CYS A 164 4.75 3.71 -9.17
C CYS A 164 6.03 2.92 -9.39
N LYS A 165 6.47 2.18 -8.37
CA LYS A 165 7.76 1.47 -8.38
C LYS A 165 7.66 0.11 -7.70
N ILE A 166 8.54 -0.80 -8.11
CA ILE A 166 8.85 -2.01 -7.35
C ILE A 166 9.92 -1.67 -6.33
N LYS A 167 9.68 -2.05 -5.07
CA LYS A 167 10.58 -1.82 -3.95
C LYS A 167 10.77 -3.13 -3.18
N SER A 168 11.76 -3.16 -2.31
CA SER A 168 11.92 -4.25 -1.35
C SER A 168 12.52 -3.75 -0.06
N TYR A 169 12.26 -4.50 1.02
CA TYR A 169 12.70 -4.17 2.37
C TYR A 169 13.04 -5.45 3.11
N PRO A 170 14.02 -5.42 4.03
CA PRO A 170 14.21 -6.55 4.94
C PRO A 170 12.88 -6.87 5.66
N VAL A 171 12.59 -8.15 5.87
CA VAL A 171 11.33 -8.56 6.52
C VAL A 171 11.18 -8.00 7.93
N ASN A 172 12.30 -7.69 8.60
CA ASN A 172 12.32 -7.10 9.93
C ASN A 172 12.55 -5.57 9.92
N TYR A 173 12.43 -4.93 8.75
CA TYR A 173 12.66 -3.49 8.63
C TYR A 173 11.79 -2.71 9.61
N SER A 174 12.42 -1.83 10.40
CA SER A 174 11.76 -1.16 11.52
C SER A 174 10.60 -0.26 11.11
N CYS A 175 10.59 0.24 9.88
CA CYS A 175 9.51 1.09 9.37
C CYS A 175 8.28 0.31 8.91
N ILE A 176 8.36 -1.01 8.81
CA ILE A 176 7.16 -1.82 8.53
C ILE A 176 6.27 -1.79 9.76
N LYS A 177 5.07 -1.24 9.62
CA LYS A 177 4.06 -1.24 10.68
C LYS A 177 3.35 -2.59 10.77
N GLY A 178 3.02 -3.15 9.64
CA GLY A 178 2.33 -4.43 9.57
C GLY A 178 1.68 -4.66 8.21
N TYR A 179 0.92 -5.74 8.13
CA TYR A 179 0.30 -6.22 6.90
C TYR A 179 -1.21 -6.28 7.01
N GLY A 180 -1.88 -5.78 5.98
CA GLY A 180 -3.29 -6.05 5.77
C GLY A 180 -3.44 -7.35 4.99
N LEU A 181 -4.05 -8.36 5.61
CA LEU A 181 -4.14 -9.71 5.06
C LEU A 181 -5.44 -9.84 4.26
N MET A 182 -5.32 -9.93 2.94
CA MET A 182 -6.49 -10.04 2.08
C MET A 182 -7.01 -11.48 2.05
N ASN A 183 -8.31 -11.59 1.91
CA ASN A 183 -8.98 -12.87 1.71
C ASN A 183 -9.23 -13.07 0.22
N TRP A 184 -8.43 -13.94 -0.40
CA TRP A 184 -8.47 -14.22 -1.84
C TRP A 184 -9.23 -15.52 -2.19
N ASN A 185 -10.04 -15.98 -1.32
CA ASN A 185 -10.87 -17.16 -1.58
C ASN A 185 -12.07 -16.85 -2.48
#